data_7ecf81426bdd5d1d76ff2e5de6ca26a0
#
_entry.id   7ecf81426bdd5d1d76ff2e5de6ca26a0
#
_cell.length_a   1.000
_cell.length_b   1.000
_cell.length_c   1.000
_cell.angle_alpha   90.00
_cell.angle_beta   90.00
_cell.angle_gamma   90.00
#
_symmetry.space_group_name_H-M   'P 1'
#
loop_
_entity.id
_entity.type
_entity.pdbx_description
1 polymer ?
#
loop_
_entity_poly.entity_id
_entity_poly.type
_entity_poly.pdbx_seq_one_letter_code
_entity_poly.pdbx_strand_id
1 'polypeptide(L)'
;MNMELEYPADAVERRVRSGRNISDPERWMSLAAGTALALYGLSRRRGRGWMLTALGGMLVQRGASGHCHTYDLFGINTAGTGSDTRRALGGSRGVNVEERVVINRPREELYRFWRNLENLPRFMSHLESVERITDTLSRWRAEAPGGATVEWNAEVINEVEHSIIAWRSIEGSDVVSAGSVHFEPAGAGRTQVRVRLQYSPPGGKAGAAIAKLMGKDAATQIREDLRRFKQMVESGVST
;
A
#
# COMPACT_ATOMS: atom_id res chain seq x y z
N MET A 1 16.34 31.73 -4.62
CA MET A 1 14.97 31.86 -5.15
C MET A 1 14.43 30.43 -5.17
N ASN A 2 13.87 29.99 -4.02
CA ASN A 2 13.35 28.63 -3.83
C ASN A 2 11.98 28.55 -4.50
N MET A 3 11.91 27.77 -5.55
CA MET A 3 10.65 27.47 -6.22
C MET A 3 10.06 26.29 -5.45
N GLU A 4 9.21 26.57 -4.45
CA GLU A 4 8.32 25.57 -3.83
C GLU A 4 7.38 25.06 -4.93
N LEU A 5 7.59 23.82 -5.32
CA LEU A 5 6.65 23.10 -6.17
C LEU A 5 5.41 22.80 -5.33
N GLU A 6 4.44 23.72 -5.33
CA GLU A 6 3.12 23.53 -4.78
C GLU A 6 2.42 22.41 -5.57
N TYR A 7 2.42 21.21 -5.02
CA TYR A 7 1.71 20.07 -5.61
C TYR A 7 0.20 20.26 -5.31
N PRO A 8 -0.67 20.32 -6.31
CA PRO A 8 -2.09 20.59 -6.09
C PRO A 8 -2.73 19.45 -5.30
N ALA A 9 -3.07 19.71 -4.04
CA ALA A 9 -3.71 18.78 -3.10
C ALA A 9 -5.02 18.16 -3.67
N ASP A 10 -5.71 18.88 -4.54
CA ASP A 10 -6.95 18.46 -5.21
C ASP A 10 -6.75 17.33 -6.25
N ALA A 11 -5.55 17.14 -6.79
CA ALA A 11 -5.24 16.02 -7.69
C ALA A 11 -5.09 14.69 -6.94
N VAL A 12 -4.62 14.74 -5.70
CA VAL A 12 -4.46 13.57 -4.81
C VAL A 12 -5.83 13.16 -4.25
N GLU A 13 -6.64 14.11 -3.79
CA GLU A 13 -7.98 13.84 -3.25
C GLU A 13 -8.92 13.18 -4.26
N ARG A 14 -8.85 13.55 -5.53
CA ARG A 14 -9.68 12.94 -6.58
C ARG A 14 -9.37 11.46 -6.82
N ARG A 15 -8.14 10.99 -6.58
CA ARG A 15 -7.76 9.57 -6.74
C ARG A 15 -8.20 8.71 -5.56
N VAL A 16 -8.15 9.23 -4.34
CA VAL A 16 -8.52 8.48 -3.12
C VAL A 16 -10.03 8.26 -3.03
N ARG A 17 -10.86 9.18 -3.56
CA ARG A 17 -12.33 9.06 -3.57
C ARG A 17 -12.87 8.02 -4.55
N SER A 18 -12.06 7.35 -5.34
CA SER A 18 -12.60 6.50 -6.41
C SER A 18 -13.18 5.16 -5.96
N GLY A 19 -12.99 4.73 -4.70
CA GLY A 19 -13.52 3.45 -4.18
C GLY A 19 -13.14 2.21 -5.01
N ARG A 20 -12.09 2.31 -5.83
CA ARG A 20 -11.68 1.26 -6.77
C ARG A 20 -10.80 0.24 -6.08
N ASN A 21 -11.12 -1.05 -6.27
CA ASN A 21 -10.31 -2.17 -5.77
C ASN A 21 -9.78 -3.10 -6.88
N ILE A 22 -9.89 -2.67 -8.16
CA ILE A 22 -9.47 -3.46 -9.33
C ILE A 22 -8.49 -2.64 -10.18
N SER A 23 -7.38 -3.29 -10.61
CA SER A 23 -6.36 -2.70 -11.49
C SER A 23 -6.91 -2.37 -12.90
N ASP A 24 -6.32 -1.37 -13.56
CA ASP A 24 -6.78 -0.97 -14.90
C ASP A 24 -6.71 -2.11 -15.93
N PRO A 25 -5.67 -2.96 -15.99
CA PRO A 25 -5.67 -4.12 -16.89
C PRO A 25 -6.81 -5.10 -16.63
N GLU A 26 -7.12 -5.40 -15.36
CA GLU A 26 -8.24 -6.28 -14.99
C GLU A 26 -9.60 -5.67 -15.34
N ARG A 27 -9.73 -4.35 -15.27
CA ARG A 27 -10.93 -3.63 -15.68
C ARG A 27 -11.20 -3.81 -17.17
N TRP A 28 -10.19 -3.57 -18.01
CA TRP A 28 -10.30 -3.74 -19.45
C TRP A 28 -10.57 -5.20 -19.83
N MET A 29 -9.91 -6.15 -19.18
CA MET A 29 -10.21 -7.57 -19.38
C MET A 29 -11.64 -7.93 -18.98
N SER A 30 -12.14 -7.40 -17.83
CA SER A 30 -13.50 -7.64 -17.37
C SER A 30 -14.53 -7.03 -18.32
N LEU A 31 -14.28 -5.83 -18.85
CA LEU A 31 -15.13 -5.20 -19.87
C LEU A 31 -15.19 -6.02 -21.16
N ALA A 32 -14.02 -6.40 -21.70
CA ALA A 32 -13.94 -7.15 -22.94
C ALA A 32 -14.57 -8.55 -22.82
N ALA A 33 -14.17 -9.31 -21.79
CA ALA A 33 -14.70 -10.65 -21.55
C ALA A 33 -16.19 -10.63 -21.18
N GLY A 34 -16.61 -9.66 -20.37
CA GLY A 34 -18.00 -9.49 -19.96
C GLY A 34 -18.90 -9.15 -21.15
N THR A 35 -18.46 -8.25 -22.03
CA THR A 35 -19.19 -7.89 -23.25
C THR A 35 -19.29 -9.08 -24.19
N ALA A 36 -18.19 -9.80 -24.45
CA ALA A 36 -18.21 -10.98 -25.29
C ALA A 36 -19.15 -12.06 -24.74
N LEU A 37 -19.10 -12.32 -23.43
CA LEU A 37 -19.94 -13.30 -22.76
C LEU A 37 -21.44 -12.93 -22.78
N ALA A 38 -21.75 -11.64 -22.59
CA ALA A 38 -23.12 -11.13 -22.65
C ALA A 38 -23.69 -11.26 -24.05
N LEU A 39 -22.94 -10.86 -25.09
CA LEU A 39 -23.35 -10.98 -26.49
C LEU A 39 -23.53 -12.44 -26.91
N TYR A 40 -22.61 -13.32 -26.48
CA TYR A 40 -22.74 -14.76 -26.73
C TYR A 40 -23.98 -15.33 -26.03
N GLY A 41 -24.25 -14.94 -24.78
CA GLY A 41 -25.44 -15.36 -24.04
C GLY A 41 -26.73 -14.93 -24.75
N LEU A 42 -26.79 -13.67 -25.26
CA LEU A 42 -27.94 -13.14 -26.01
C LEU A 42 -28.16 -13.90 -27.34
N SER A 43 -27.11 -14.39 -27.99
CA SER A 43 -27.23 -15.18 -29.22
C SER A 43 -27.84 -16.55 -28.98
N ARG A 44 -27.80 -17.06 -27.77
CA ARG A 44 -28.32 -18.37 -27.35
C ARG A 44 -29.74 -18.23 -26.77
N ARG A 45 -30.80 -18.30 -27.58
CA ARG A 45 -32.20 -18.10 -27.19
C ARG A 45 -32.81 -19.13 -26.24
N ARG A 46 -32.04 -19.98 -25.56
CA ARG A 46 -32.51 -20.98 -24.56
C ARG A 46 -31.99 -20.67 -23.16
N GLY A 47 -32.65 -21.17 -22.11
CA GLY A 47 -32.45 -20.78 -20.69
C GLY A 47 -31.02 -20.65 -20.18
N ARG A 48 -30.05 -21.41 -20.73
CA ARG A 48 -28.61 -21.25 -20.45
C ARG A 48 -28.01 -19.92 -20.98
N GLY A 49 -28.61 -19.29 -22.00
CA GLY A 49 -28.16 -18.01 -22.54
C GLY A 49 -28.33 -16.86 -21.54
N TRP A 50 -29.42 -16.85 -20.79
CA TRP A 50 -29.68 -15.82 -19.78
C TRP A 50 -28.67 -15.81 -18.64
N MET A 51 -28.20 -16.97 -18.20
CA MET A 51 -27.16 -17.07 -17.18
C MET A 51 -25.83 -16.45 -17.69
N LEU A 52 -25.45 -16.74 -18.93
CA LEU A 52 -24.25 -16.18 -19.54
C LEU A 52 -24.36 -14.65 -19.72
N THR A 53 -25.54 -14.17 -20.12
CA THR A 53 -25.80 -12.73 -20.23
C THR A 53 -25.71 -12.04 -18.87
N ALA A 54 -26.26 -12.62 -17.80
CA ALA A 54 -26.18 -12.07 -16.45
C ALA A 54 -24.74 -12.04 -15.93
N LEU A 55 -23.98 -13.13 -16.11
CA LEU A 55 -22.57 -13.20 -15.74
C LEU A 55 -21.72 -12.19 -16.53
N GLY A 56 -21.98 -12.05 -17.83
CA GLY A 56 -21.32 -11.05 -18.66
C GLY A 56 -21.64 -9.63 -18.20
N GLY A 57 -22.89 -9.35 -17.85
CA GLY A 57 -23.31 -8.07 -17.28
C GLY A 57 -22.61 -7.74 -15.95
N MET A 58 -22.47 -8.70 -15.05
CA MET A 58 -21.71 -8.53 -13.80
C MET A 58 -20.24 -8.19 -14.06
N LEU A 59 -19.60 -8.85 -15.02
CA LEU A 59 -18.22 -8.56 -15.40
C LEU A 59 -18.08 -7.16 -16.03
N VAL A 60 -19.03 -6.74 -16.86
CA VAL A 60 -19.04 -5.39 -17.41
C VAL A 60 -19.21 -4.35 -16.30
N GLN A 61 -20.14 -4.57 -15.36
CA GLN A 61 -20.33 -3.69 -14.21
C GLN A 61 -19.05 -3.61 -13.36
N ARG A 62 -18.39 -4.75 -13.07
CA ARG A 62 -17.12 -4.82 -12.36
C ARG A 62 -16.03 -4.00 -13.06
N GLY A 63 -15.91 -4.13 -14.38
CA GLY A 63 -14.93 -3.39 -15.18
C GLY A 63 -15.22 -1.90 -15.23
N ALA A 64 -16.49 -1.51 -15.36
CA ALA A 64 -16.92 -0.12 -15.42
C ALA A 64 -16.75 0.61 -14.08
N SER A 65 -17.24 0.01 -12.98
CA SER A 65 -17.15 0.59 -11.64
C SER A 65 -15.73 0.58 -11.08
N GLY A 66 -14.88 -0.36 -11.54
CA GLY A 66 -13.56 -0.59 -10.94
C GLY A 66 -13.64 -1.21 -9.53
N HIS A 67 -14.83 -1.71 -9.14
CA HIS A 67 -15.10 -2.25 -7.82
C HIS A 67 -15.59 -3.69 -7.91
N CYS A 68 -15.06 -4.56 -7.06
CA CYS A 68 -15.44 -5.96 -6.97
C CYS A 68 -15.83 -6.32 -5.53
N HIS A 69 -17.12 -6.58 -5.32
CA HIS A 69 -17.62 -6.97 -3.98
C HIS A 69 -16.98 -8.26 -3.44
N THR A 70 -16.62 -9.18 -4.34
CA THR A 70 -15.91 -10.41 -3.94
C THR A 70 -14.52 -10.08 -3.39
N TYR A 71 -13.84 -9.11 -4.00
CA TYR A 71 -12.53 -8.65 -3.50
C TYR A 71 -12.64 -7.97 -2.13
N ASP A 72 -13.73 -7.22 -1.89
CA ASP A 72 -13.99 -6.63 -0.57
C ASP A 72 -14.19 -7.69 0.51
N LEU A 73 -14.95 -8.74 0.21
CA LEU A 73 -15.19 -9.86 1.16
C LEU A 73 -13.89 -10.57 1.55
N PHE A 74 -12.92 -10.64 0.64
CA PHE A 74 -11.62 -11.27 0.86
C PHE A 74 -10.50 -10.28 1.17
N GLY A 75 -10.79 -8.98 1.27
CA GLY A 75 -9.79 -7.93 1.52
C GLY A 75 -8.76 -7.81 0.39
N ILE A 76 -9.13 -8.18 -0.84
CA ILE A 76 -8.25 -8.13 -2.01
C ILE A 76 -8.42 -6.78 -2.70
N ASN A 77 -7.33 -6.05 -2.89
CA ASN A 77 -7.32 -4.83 -3.68
C ASN A 77 -6.17 -4.88 -4.69
N THR A 78 -6.50 -4.92 -5.97
CA THR A 78 -5.52 -4.95 -7.08
C THR A 78 -5.38 -3.59 -7.77
N ALA A 79 -6.17 -2.59 -7.40
CA ALA A 79 -6.17 -1.27 -8.02
C ALA A 79 -4.85 -0.50 -7.85
N GLY A 80 -4.05 -0.83 -6.81
CA GLY A 80 -2.78 -0.18 -6.51
C GLY A 80 -1.58 -1.12 -6.36
N THR A 81 -1.74 -2.42 -6.53
CA THR A 81 -0.80 -3.41 -5.99
C THR A 81 0.25 -3.92 -6.95
N GLY A 82 0.89 -3.29 -7.72
CA GLY A 82 2.06 -3.91 -8.38
C GLY A 82 2.54 -3.23 -9.65
N SER A 83 1.64 -2.64 -10.41
CA SER A 83 2.05 -1.93 -11.62
C SER A 83 2.50 -0.51 -11.33
N ASP A 84 1.84 0.17 -10.38
CA ASP A 84 2.16 1.56 -10.05
C ASP A 84 3.42 1.65 -9.20
N THR A 85 3.57 0.76 -8.20
CA THR A 85 4.80 0.65 -7.40
C THR A 85 6.00 0.26 -8.28
N ARG A 86 5.83 -0.72 -9.18
CA ARG A 86 6.88 -1.16 -10.11
C ARG A 86 7.21 -0.09 -11.14
N ARG A 87 6.21 0.69 -11.60
CA ARG A 87 6.40 1.78 -12.55
C ARG A 87 7.01 3.01 -11.88
N ALA A 88 6.57 3.35 -10.67
CA ALA A 88 7.13 4.44 -9.86
C ALA A 88 8.61 4.21 -9.49
N LEU A 89 9.02 2.92 -9.37
CA LEU A 89 10.39 2.53 -9.05
C LEU A 89 11.26 2.20 -10.28
N GLY A 90 10.82 2.57 -11.49
CA GLY A 90 11.65 2.42 -12.70
C GLY A 90 11.91 0.97 -13.11
N GLY A 91 11.02 0.03 -12.78
CA GLY A 91 11.14 -1.38 -13.16
C GLY A 91 11.78 -2.26 -12.08
N SER A 92 12.43 -3.36 -12.46
CA SER A 92 12.89 -4.43 -11.55
C SER A 92 14.18 -4.15 -10.76
N ARG A 93 14.65 -2.90 -10.66
CA ARG A 93 15.95 -2.55 -10.05
C ARG A 93 15.89 -2.20 -8.56
N GLY A 94 14.78 -2.35 -7.88
CA GLY A 94 14.63 -2.05 -6.44
C GLY A 94 14.91 -3.26 -5.54
N VAL A 95 15.33 -2.99 -4.31
CA VAL A 95 15.39 -3.99 -3.25
C VAL A 95 13.98 -4.23 -2.74
N ASN A 96 13.54 -5.49 -2.76
CA ASN A 96 12.24 -5.90 -2.24
C ASN A 96 12.44 -6.67 -0.94
N VAL A 97 11.72 -6.26 0.10
CA VAL A 97 11.72 -6.92 1.41
C VAL A 97 10.28 -7.24 1.78
N GLU A 98 10.07 -8.45 2.27
CA GLU A 98 8.82 -8.87 2.89
C GLU A 98 9.12 -9.53 4.23
N GLU A 99 8.53 -9.02 5.30
CA GLU A 99 8.62 -9.59 6.64
C GLU A 99 7.24 -9.67 7.28
N ARG A 100 7.08 -10.61 8.21
CA ARG A 100 5.81 -10.87 8.86
C ARG A 100 5.99 -11.22 10.34
N VAL A 101 4.98 -10.88 11.12
CA VAL A 101 4.91 -11.23 12.54
C VAL A 101 3.46 -11.53 12.93
N VAL A 102 3.26 -12.48 13.83
CA VAL A 102 1.94 -12.74 14.44
C VAL A 102 1.89 -12.04 15.80
N ILE A 103 0.84 -11.24 15.99
CA ILE A 103 0.60 -10.41 17.19
C ILE A 103 -0.71 -10.86 17.84
N ASN A 104 -0.73 -10.99 19.17
CA ASN A 104 -1.91 -11.38 19.96
C ASN A 104 -2.82 -10.17 20.23
N ARG A 105 -3.26 -9.52 19.18
CA ARG A 105 -4.18 -8.37 19.20
C ARG A 105 -5.12 -8.43 17.99
N PRO A 106 -6.35 -7.88 18.11
CA PRO A 106 -7.27 -7.74 16.99
C PRO A 106 -6.69 -6.84 15.90
N ARG A 107 -7.00 -7.14 14.65
CA ARG A 107 -6.50 -6.37 13.49
C ARG A 107 -6.98 -4.91 13.48
N GLU A 108 -8.16 -4.66 14.03
CA GLU A 108 -8.75 -3.32 14.16
C GLU A 108 -7.89 -2.40 15.04
N GLU A 109 -7.35 -2.95 16.13
CA GLU A 109 -6.45 -2.23 17.04
C GLU A 109 -5.11 -1.92 16.37
N LEU A 110 -4.50 -2.94 15.73
CA LEU A 110 -3.21 -2.80 15.06
C LEU A 110 -3.29 -1.86 13.86
N TYR A 111 -4.38 -1.95 13.09
CA TYR A 111 -4.63 -1.04 11.97
C TYR A 111 -4.74 0.40 12.45
N ARG A 112 -5.57 0.69 13.46
CA ARG A 112 -5.73 2.06 13.99
C ARG A 112 -4.43 2.62 14.51
N PHE A 113 -3.63 1.81 15.21
CA PHE A 113 -2.32 2.22 15.68
C PHE A 113 -1.37 2.57 14.52
N TRP A 114 -1.31 1.73 13.50
CA TRP A 114 -0.45 1.95 12.32
C TRP A 114 -0.94 3.09 11.44
N ARG A 115 -2.25 3.26 11.31
CA ARG A 115 -2.86 4.32 10.50
C ARG A 115 -2.52 5.72 11.02
N ASN A 116 -2.33 5.87 12.31
CA ASN A 116 -1.67 7.05 12.86
C ASN A 116 -0.16 6.94 12.62
N LEU A 117 0.28 7.43 11.43
CA LEU A 117 1.66 7.30 10.97
C LEU A 117 2.67 7.96 11.92
N GLU A 118 2.25 8.90 12.75
CA GLU A 118 3.06 9.56 13.80
C GLU A 118 3.48 8.57 14.90
N ASN A 119 2.84 7.40 14.99
CA ASN A 119 3.25 6.32 15.89
C ASN A 119 4.45 5.51 15.38
N LEU A 120 4.75 5.55 14.07
CA LEU A 120 5.78 4.71 13.47
C LEU A 120 7.18 4.88 14.10
N PRO A 121 7.64 6.09 14.43
CA PRO A 121 8.94 6.29 15.09
C PRO A 121 9.04 5.60 16.46
N ARG A 122 7.92 5.27 17.10
CA ARG A 122 7.92 4.59 18.41
C ARG A 122 8.50 3.17 18.35
N PHE A 123 8.47 2.53 17.17
CA PHE A 123 9.00 1.17 16.98
C PHE A 123 9.95 1.04 15.78
N MET A 124 9.93 1.98 14.83
CA MET A 124 10.89 2.06 13.72
C MET A 124 12.05 2.97 14.12
N SER A 125 13.11 2.38 14.68
CA SER A 125 14.22 3.12 15.29
C SER A 125 15.02 4.02 14.34
N HIS A 126 14.89 3.80 13.03
CA HIS A 126 15.53 4.62 12.01
C HIS A 126 14.74 5.87 11.65
N LEU A 127 13.46 5.95 12.03
CA LEU A 127 12.63 7.13 11.84
C LEU A 127 12.77 8.09 13.01
N GLU A 128 13.11 9.34 12.71
CA GLU A 128 13.14 10.44 13.68
C GLU A 128 11.73 10.98 13.92
N SER A 129 11.00 11.27 12.84
CA SER A 129 9.63 11.74 12.90
C SER A 129 8.83 11.38 11.66
N VAL A 130 7.52 11.29 11.83
CA VAL A 130 6.54 11.28 10.74
C VAL A 130 5.49 12.32 11.07
N GLU A 131 5.27 13.26 10.19
CA GLU A 131 4.31 14.35 10.34
C GLU A 131 3.21 14.21 9.29
N ARG A 132 1.95 14.25 9.70
CA ARG A 132 0.82 14.24 8.79
C ARG A 132 0.60 15.64 8.22
N ILE A 133 0.71 15.78 6.90
CA ILE A 133 0.44 17.04 6.17
C ILE A 133 -1.06 17.11 5.80
N THR A 134 -1.59 16.01 5.25
CA THR A 134 -3.02 15.82 4.95
C THR A 134 -3.46 14.41 5.38
N ASP A 135 -4.70 14.03 5.12
CA ASP A 135 -5.18 12.67 5.42
C ASP A 135 -4.43 11.58 4.66
N THR A 136 -3.85 11.92 3.51
CA THR A 136 -3.12 10.96 2.66
C THR A 136 -1.65 11.28 2.51
N LEU A 137 -1.21 12.52 2.81
CA LEU A 137 0.15 12.98 2.62
C LEU A 137 0.85 13.12 3.97
N SER A 138 2.06 12.60 4.08
CA SER A 138 2.91 12.67 5.27
C SER A 138 4.36 12.98 4.90
N ARG A 139 5.05 13.68 5.81
CA ARG A 139 6.48 13.98 5.75
C ARG A 139 7.20 13.03 6.69
N TRP A 140 8.22 12.39 6.19
CA TRP A 140 9.03 11.41 6.90
C TRP A 140 10.45 11.92 7.04
N ARG A 141 11.00 11.76 8.21
CA ARG A 141 12.39 12.12 8.52
C ARG A 141 13.10 10.93 9.16
N ALA A 142 14.29 10.63 8.67
CA ALA A 142 15.10 9.53 9.17
C ALA A 142 16.53 10.00 9.39
N GLU A 143 17.17 9.48 10.45
CA GLU A 143 18.57 9.73 10.75
C GLU A 143 19.44 8.76 9.94
N ALA A 144 20.33 9.32 9.12
CA ALA A 144 21.32 8.55 8.39
C ALA A 144 22.65 8.44 9.19
N PRO A 145 23.44 7.37 9.01
CA PRO A 145 24.73 7.23 9.67
C PRO A 145 25.66 8.42 9.40
N GLY A 146 26.18 8.97 10.48
CA GLY A 146 27.02 10.17 10.46
C GLY A 146 26.26 11.45 10.81
N GLY A 147 25.00 11.33 11.32
CA GLY A 147 24.18 12.45 11.80
C GLY A 147 23.52 13.25 10.68
N ALA A 148 23.51 12.73 9.46
CA ALA A 148 22.77 13.36 8.37
C ALA A 148 21.29 12.99 8.45
N THR A 149 20.39 13.96 8.30
CA THR A 149 18.94 13.71 8.21
C THR A 149 18.54 13.56 6.74
N VAL A 150 17.71 12.56 6.45
CA VAL A 150 17.07 12.35 5.15
C VAL A 150 15.58 12.59 5.31
N GLU A 151 15.00 13.41 4.45
CA GLU A 151 13.59 13.78 4.49
C GLU A 151 12.91 13.47 3.16
N TRP A 152 11.69 12.95 3.22
CA TRP A 152 10.85 12.70 2.04
C TRP A 152 9.37 12.80 2.38
N ASN A 153 8.58 13.06 1.36
CA ASN A 153 7.13 13.02 1.46
C ASN A 153 6.60 11.70 0.88
N ALA A 154 5.60 11.14 1.54
CA ALA A 154 4.93 9.92 1.09
C ALA A 154 3.41 10.09 1.11
N GLU A 155 2.76 9.49 0.12
CA GLU A 155 1.31 9.47 0.00
C GLU A 155 0.74 8.06 0.24
N VAL A 156 -0.40 7.97 0.92
CA VAL A 156 -1.19 6.75 0.99
C VAL A 156 -1.91 6.58 -0.35
N ILE A 157 -1.57 5.52 -1.08
CA ILE A 157 -2.09 5.24 -2.43
C ILE A 157 -3.20 4.19 -2.44
N ASN A 158 -3.31 3.41 -1.37
CA ASN A 158 -4.35 2.42 -1.21
C ASN A 158 -4.58 2.15 0.28
N GLU A 159 -5.84 2.11 0.67
CA GLU A 159 -6.25 1.85 2.03
C GLU A 159 -7.55 1.04 2.02
N VAL A 160 -7.54 -0.09 2.74
CA VAL A 160 -8.74 -0.87 3.05
C VAL A 160 -8.77 -1.01 4.56
N GLU A 161 -9.81 -0.46 5.15
CA GLU A 161 -9.97 -0.40 6.60
C GLU A 161 -9.76 -1.78 7.24
N HIS A 162 -8.98 -1.81 8.32
CA HIS A 162 -8.58 -3.01 9.07
C HIS A 162 -7.83 -4.09 8.28
N SER A 163 -7.39 -3.80 7.04
CA SER A 163 -6.81 -4.83 6.16
C SER A 163 -5.49 -4.42 5.52
N ILE A 164 -5.41 -3.22 4.94
CA ILE A 164 -4.21 -2.78 4.21
C ILE A 164 -4.03 -1.27 4.27
N ILE A 165 -2.78 -0.85 4.39
CA ILE A 165 -2.35 0.52 4.12
C ILE A 165 -1.15 0.41 3.18
N ALA A 166 -1.21 1.07 2.02
CA ALA A 166 -0.11 1.13 1.07
C ALA A 166 0.25 2.58 0.79
N TRP A 167 1.55 2.83 0.68
CA TRP A 167 2.10 4.17 0.48
C TRP A 167 3.22 4.15 -0.55
N ARG A 168 3.53 5.32 -1.08
CA ARG A 168 4.72 5.57 -1.92
C ARG A 168 5.29 6.95 -1.62
N SER A 169 6.57 7.14 -1.86
CA SER A 169 7.17 8.47 -1.90
C SER A 169 6.65 9.26 -3.10
N ILE A 170 6.58 10.57 -2.95
CA ILE A 170 6.18 11.48 -4.04
C ILE A 170 7.32 11.55 -5.08
N GLU A 171 6.95 11.75 -6.34
CA GLU A 171 7.89 11.94 -7.43
C GLU A 171 8.79 13.15 -7.15
N GLY A 172 10.10 12.98 -7.35
CA GLY A 172 11.11 13.98 -7.02
C GLY A 172 11.66 13.91 -5.58
N SER A 173 11.20 12.97 -4.76
CA SER A 173 11.77 12.74 -3.43
C SER A 173 13.17 12.13 -3.51
N ASP A 174 14.06 12.49 -2.57
CA ASP A 174 15.39 11.90 -2.44
C ASP A 174 15.35 10.39 -2.16
N VAL A 175 14.25 9.93 -1.56
CA VAL A 175 13.98 8.52 -1.27
C VAL A 175 12.85 8.01 -2.15
N VAL A 176 13.17 7.18 -3.13
CA VAL A 176 12.15 6.49 -3.94
C VAL A 176 11.80 5.18 -3.24
N SER A 177 10.65 5.16 -2.56
CA SER A 177 10.16 3.99 -1.83
C SER A 177 8.67 3.80 -2.01
N ALA A 178 8.24 2.54 -1.92
CA ALA A 178 6.84 2.19 -1.82
C ALA A 178 6.70 0.99 -0.89
N GLY A 179 5.62 0.96 -0.13
CA GLY A 179 5.39 -0.11 0.81
C GLY A 179 3.93 -0.39 1.06
N SER A 180 3.67 -1.50 1.72
CA SER A 180 2.34 -1.84 2.22
C SER A 180 2.46 -2.62 3.52
N VAL A 181 1.49 -2.40 4.39
CA VAL A 181 1.25 -3.24 5.57
C VAL A 181 -0.12 -3.90 5.42
N HIS A 182 -0.16 -5.21 5.68
CA HIS A 182 -1.36 -6.03 5.64
C HIS A 182 -1.65 -6.57 7.03
N PHE A 183 -2.93 -6.55 7.43
CA PHE A 183 -3.41 -7.05 8.70
C PHE A 183 -4.33 -8.24 8.42
N GLU A 184 -3.81 -9.45 8.53
CA GLU A 184 -4.49 -10.70 8.17
C GLU A 184 -4.89 -11.47 9.44
N PRO A 185 -6.12 -12.03 9.53
CA PRO A 185 -6.49 -12.87 10.66
C PRO A 185 -5.55 -14.07 10.79
N ALA A 186 -5.08 -14.35 12.01
CA ALA A 186 -4.18 -15.47 12.33
C ALA A 186 -4.73 -16.38 13.45
N GLY A 187 -6.05 -16.48 13.53
CA GLY A 187 -6.79 -17.20 14.56
C GLY A 187 -7.47 -16.27 15.57
N ALA A 188 -8.14 -16.82 16.57
CA ALA A 188 -8.95 -16.05 17.52
C ALA A 188 -8.12 -14.95 18.22
N GLY A 189 -8.49 -13.70 18.00
CA GLY A 189 -7.86 -12.53 18.61
C GLY A 189 -6.41 -12.27 18.19
N ARG A 190 -5.89 -12.94 17.14
CA ARG A 190 -4.53 -12.78 16.65
C ARG A 190 -4.52 -12.27 15.22
N THR A 191 -3.52 -11.48 14.91
CA THR A 191 -3.33 -10.88 13.58
C THR A 191 -1.93 -11.14 13.07
N GLN A 192 -1.80 -11.59 11.83
CA GLN A 192 -0.55 -11.56 11.10
C GLN A 192 -0.39 -10.18 10.48
N VAL A 193 0.63 -9.46 10.90
CA VAL A 193 1.08 -8.21 10.27
C VAL A 193 2.17 -8.56 9.28
N ARG A 194 1.97 -8.21 8.00
CA ARG A 194 2.92 -8.43 6.92
C ARG A 194 3.28 -7.11 6.28
N VAL A 195 4.54 -6.77 6.30
CA VAL A 195 5.09 -5.56 5.69
C VAL A 195 5.83 -5.93 4.41
N ARG A 196 5.53 -5.23 3.34
CA ARG A 196 6.28 -5.23 2.10
C ARG A 196 6.87 -3.86 1.88
N LEU A 197 8.15 -3.81 1.60
CA LEU A 197 8.84 -2.58 1.26
C LEU A 197 9.63 -2.79 -0.02
N GLN A 198 9.48 -1.87 -0.94
CA GLN A 198 10.32 -1.77 -2.13
C GLN A 198 10.96 -0.40 -2.14
N TYR A 199 12.26 -0.34 -2.29
CA TYR A 199 12.97 0.92 -2.40
C TYR A 199 14.07 0.84 -3.47
N SER A 200 14.34 1.97 -4.10
CA SER A 200 15.44 2.11 -5.04
C SER A 200 16.46 3.05 -4.40
N PRO A 201 17.67 2.59 -4.10
CA PRO A 201 18.73 3.47 -3.60
C PRO A 201 18.99 4.54 -4.66
N PRO A 202 18.79 5.84 -4.37
CA PRO A 202 19.14 6.89 -5.29
C PRO A 202 20.65 6.91 -5.53
N GLY A 203 21.09 7.40 -6.66
CA GLY A 203 22.51 7.66 -6.92
C GLY A 203 23.07 8.79 -6.04
N GLY A 204 24.37 8.81 -5.82
CA GLY A 204 25.05 9.90 -5.11
C GLY A 204 25.03 9.79 -3.58
N LYS A 205 25.21 10.93 -2.89
CA LYS A 205 25.35 10.99 -1.42
C LYS A 205 24.09 10.54 -0.68
N ALA A 206 22.91 10.88 -1.19
CA ALA A 206 21.61 10.45 -0.62
C ALA A 206 21.45 8.93 -0.72
N GLY A 207 21.82 8.30 -1.84
CA GLY A 207 21.77 6.84 -1.98
C GLY A 207 22.73 6.10 -1.06
N ALA A 208 23.92 6.65 -0.83
CA ALA A 208 24.85 6.10 0.15
C ALA A 208 24.29 6.22 1.59
N ALA A 209 23.59 7.30 1.91
CA ALA A 209 22.94 7.48 3.20
C ALA A 209 21.81 6.47 3.38
N ILE A 210 20.94 6.26 2.38
CA ILE A 210 19.83 5.29 2.43
C ILE A 210 20.35 3.86 2.45
N ALA A 211 21.35 3.52 1.63
CA ALA A 211 21.98 2.21 1.67
C ALA A 211 22.61 1.91 3.03
N LYS A 212 23.08 2.92 3.73
CA LYS A 212 23.57 2.82 5.10
C LYS A 212 22.44 2.77 6.14
N LEU A 213 21.37 3.55 5.93
CA LEU A 213 20.18 3.60 6.80
C LEU A 213 19.47 2.25 6.84
N MET A 214 19.25 1.68 5.66
CA MET A 214 18.64 0.34 5.51
C MET A 214 19.64 -0.79 5.77
N GLY A 215 20.94 -0.45 5.97
CA GLY A 215 22.00 -1.42 6.21
C GLY A 215 22.22 -2.35 5.02
N LYS A 216 23.14 -3.33 5.24
CA LYS A 216 23.32 -4.43 4.28
C LYS A 216 22.15 -5.44 4.31
N ASP A 217 21.24 -5.29 5.29
CA ASP A 217 20.13 -6.23 5.52
C ASP A 217 18.86 -5.48 5.97
N ALA A 218 18.15 -4.88 5.01
CA ALA A 218 16.87 -4.24 5.23
C ALA A 218 15.81 -5.22 5.82
N ALA A 219 15.91 -6.51 5.52
CA ALA A 219 15.01 -7.51 6.05
C ALA A 219 15.17 -7.67 7.56
N THR A 220 16.41 -7.68 8.04
CA THR A 220 16.68 -7.72 9.49
C THR A 220 16.14 -6.48 10.19
N GLN A 221 16.34 -5.30 9.62
CA GLN A 221 15.81 -4.05 10.19
C GLN A 221 14.28 -4.09 10.34
N ILE A 222 13.56 -4.44 9.26
CA ILE A 222 12.10 -4.53 9.30
C ILE A 222 11.63 -5.61 10.27
N ARG A 223 12.33 -6.74 10.35
CA ARG A 223 12.01 -7.80 11.31
C ARG A 223 12.16 -7.35 12.75
N GLU A 224 13.18 -6.57 13.06
CA GLU A 224 13.39 -6.00 14.39
C GLU A 224 12.34 -4.94 14.72
N ASP A 225 11.98 -4.08 13.75
CA ASP A 225 10.91 -3.10 13.91
C ASP A 225 9.57 -3.79 14.20
N LEU A 226 9.22 -4.83 13.47
CA LEU A 226 8.02 -5.63 13.71
C LEU A 226 8.03 -6.34 15.07
N ARG A 227 9.21 -6.78 15.56
CA ARG A 227 9.33 -7.33 16.91
C ARG A 227 9.08 -6.27 17.97
N ARG A 228 9.63 -5.06 17.82
CA ARG A 228 9.38 -3.93 18.71
C ARG A 228 7.92 -3.54 18.71
N PHE A 229 7.29 -3.47 17.53
CA PHE A 229 5.87 -3.23 17.40
C PHE A 229 5.05 -4.26 18.18
N LYS A 230 5.32 -5.57 17.98
CA LYS A 230 4.67 -6.65 18.71
C LYS A 230 4.80 -6.47 20.22
N GLN A 231 6.02 -6.28 20.72
CA GLN A 231 6.27 -6.09 22.15
C GLN A 231 5.50 -4.91 22.72
N MET A 232 5.50 -3.78 22.01
CA MET A 232 4.84 -2.56 22.44
C MET A 232 3.32 -2.75 22.55
N VAL A 233 2.67 -3.31 21.51
CA VAL A 233 1.19 -3.46 21.52
C VAL A 233 0.72 -4.58 22.43
N GLU A 234 1.50 -5.66 22.59
CA GLU A 234 1.17 -6.76 23.51
C GLU A 234 1.37 -6.38 24.98
N SER A 235 2.31 -5.47 25.30
CA SER A 235 2.52 -4.98 26.67
C SER A 235 1.50 -3.93 27.13
N GLY A 236 0.58 -3.51 26.26
CA GLY A 236 -0.47 -2.54 26.61
C GLY A 236 -0.03 -1.07 26.59
N VAL A 237 1.15 -0.75 26.08
CA VAL A 237 1.69 0.63 25.94
C VAL A 237 1.14 1.34 24.69
N SER A 238 -0.08 1.02 24.26
CA SER A 238 -0.72 1.57 23.05
C SER A 238 -1.67 2.76 23.33
N THR A 239 -1.43 3.52 24.40
CA THR A 239 -2.15 4.78 24.66
C THR A 239 -1.43 5.97 24.08
#